data_d1e79649db09c0777f2715b8f2b726c2
#
_entry.id   d1e79649db09c0777f2715b8f2b726c2
#
_cell.length_a   1.000
_cell.length_b   1.000
_cell.length_c   1.000
_cell.angle_alpha   90.00
_cell.angle_beta   90.00
_cell.angle_gamma   90.00
#
_symmetry.space_group_name_H-M   'P 1'
#
loop_
_entity.id
_entity.type
_entity.pdbx_description
1 polymer ?
#
loop_
_entity_poly.entity_id
_entity_poly.type
_entity_poly.pdbx_seq_one_letter_code
_entity_poly.pdbx_strand_id
1 'polypeptide(L)'
;MLFGIFFVIIEAKQLDMKTILRNFFSVLRRFKTASVLNVLGLSIAFVAFMLIMMQVNYDYTFDRSHPNADAIFRVDIVHGSKGSQAIICRPFARAFTGSSPLIEEGCLLSAWTESRFFYIEDGGQRTSYKEDAWNVTPGVLEVFRFDMLEGSERSLDEPNSVVLPESMARKIFGDESAVGKQLISANPMEDAKIVKGVYKDFPRNSALKNVMYTSMSPKENYDNWGNWNYFFFVRLGEGMDKAEVLDNFKRNFNAKEAFGNEFEWGEENSLDLRLTSLPDVHFLSNVDFDSMPKASRQTLLVLFSIAFVILIIAGINFTNFSTALTPMRIKSINTQKVLGSSDRTLRGSLLVEAVCVSLFAYLLSLLFLYIIPKTPCSSQGA
;
A
#
# COMPACT_ATOMS: atom_id res chain seq x y z
N MET A 1 -12.69 19.04 -15.99
CA MET A 1 -11.73 20.02 -15.43
C MET A 1 -10.65 20.39 -16.45
N LEU A 2 -9.96 19.46 -17.09
CA LEU A 2 -8.95 19.72 -18.14
C LEU A 2 -9.49 20.50 -19.36
N PHE A 3 -10.72 20.26 -19.79
CA PHE A 3 -11.36 21.00 -20.90
C PHE A 3 -11.59 22.48 -20.58
N GLY A 4 -11.91 22.83 -19.33
CA GLY A 4 -12.06 24.22 -18.89
C GLY A 4 -10.72 24.99 -18.89
N ILE A 5 -9.64 24.31 -18.48
CA ILE A 5 -8.28 24.88 -18.50
C ILE A 5 -7.80 25.11 -19.94
N PHE A 6 -8.11 24.19 -20.85
CA PHE A 6 -7.75 24.32 -22.28
C PHE A 6 -8.48 25.49 -22.96
N PHE A 7 -9.75 25.71 -22.60
CA PHE A 7 -10.53 26.84 -23.13
C PHE A 7 -10.00 28.20 -22.61
N VAL A 8 -9.60 28.25 -21.33
CA VAL A 8 -8.97 29.46 -20.73
C VAL A 8 -7.61 29.77 -21.36
N ILE A 9 -6.82 28.76 -21.71
CA ILE A 9 -5.51 28.93 -22.37
C ILE A 9 -5.67 29.43 -23.80
N ILE A 10 -6.72 29.02 -24.54
CA ILE A 10 -6.99 29.46 -25.90
C ILE A 10 -7.48 30.93 -25.91
N GLU A 11 -8.33 31.33 -24.96
CA GLU A 11 -8.76 32.73 -24.79
C GLU A 11 -7.62 33.66 -24.32
N ALA A 12 -6.69 33.14 -23.52
CA ALA A 12 -5.53 33.89 -23.04
C ALA A 12 -4.55 34.28 -24.15
N LYS A 13 -4.63 33.67 -25.34
CA LYS A 13 -3.77 34.00 -26.49
C LYS A 13 -4.03 35.41 -27.10
N GLN A 14 -5.17 36.04 -26.76
CA GLN A 14 -5.51 37.42 -27.13
C GLN A 14 -5.25 38.46 -26.02
N LEU A 15 -4.93 38.01 -24.79
CA LEU A 15 -4.58 38.88 -23.68
C LEU A 15 -3.08 38.97 -23.49
N ASP A 16 -2.58 40.20 -23.40
CA ASP A 16 -1.17 40.45 -23.07
C ASP A 16 -0.86 39.90 -21.65
N MET A 17 -0.25 38.72 -21.62
CA MET A 17 0.11 37.98 -20.40
C MET A 17 0.92 38.87 -19.42
N LYS A 18 1.75 39.75 -19.94
CA LYS A 18 2.50 40.74 -19.14
C LYS A 18 1.58 41.67 -18.36
N THR A 19 0.52 42.13 -18.99
CA THR A 19 -0.46 43.02 -18.34
C THR A 19 -1.25 42.30 -17.25
N ILE A 20 -1.61 41.02 -17.47
CA ILE A 20 -2.34 40.22 -16.46
C ILE A 20 -1.44 39.97 -15.24
N LEU A 21 -0.21 39.52 -15.44
CA LEU A 21 0.75 39.29 -14.34
C LEU A 21 1.04 40.58 -13.57
N ARG A 22 1.23 41.71 -14.28
CA ARG A 22 1.42 43.02 -13.64
C ARG A 22 0.22 43.41 -12.78
N ASN A 23 -0.99 43.20 -13.26
CA ASN A 23 -2.20 43.50 -12.53
C ASN A 23 -2.34 42.55 -11.31
N PHE A 24 -2.04 41.30 -11.47
CA PHE A 24 -2.03 40.31 -10.38
C PHE A 24 -1.06 40.74 -9.24
N PHE A 25 0.18 41.06 -9.56
CA PHE A 25 1.14 41.52 -8.54
C PHE A 25 0.75 42.86 -7.92
N SER A 26 0.11 43.75 -8.68
CA SER A 26 -0.42 45.02 -8.16
C SER A 26 -1.52 44.81 -7.14
N VAL A 27 -2.46 43.90 -7.40
CA VAL A 27 -3.54 43.52 -6.46
C VAL A 27 -2.96 42.87 -5.19
N LEU A 28 -2.04 41.92 -5.32
CA LEU A 28 -1.36 41.31 -4.20
C LEU A 28 -0.65 42.34 -3.31
N ARG A 29 0.05 43.33 -3.92
CA ARG A 29 0.74 44.38 -3.17
C ARG A 29 -0.20 45.36 -2.50
N ARG A 30 -1.36 45.65 -3.08
CA ARG A 30 -2.33 46.60 -2.57
C ARG A 30 -3.13 46.04 -1.39
N PHE A 31 -3.43 44.72 -1.39
CA PHE A 31 -4.21 44.02 -0.37
C PHE A 31 -3.43 42.90 0.30
N LYS A 32 -2.21 43.21 0.75
CA LYS A 32 -1.22 42.25 1.23
C LYS A 32 -1.82 41.24 2.24
N THR A 33 -2.41 41.71 3.33
CA THR A 33 -2.92 40.86 4.41
C THR A 33 -4.01 39.92 3.91
N ALA A 34 -4.99 40.46 3.20
CA ALA A 34 -6.13 39.68 2.71
C ALA A 34 -5.72 38.67 1.64
N SER A 35 -4.82 39.07 0.71
CA SER A 35 -4.29 38.15 -0.33
C SER A 35 -3.44 37.03 0.28
N VAL A 36 -2.59 37.37 1.25
CA VAL A 36 -1.76 36.36 1.96
C VAL A 36 -2.65 35.36 2.71
N LEU A 37 -3.65 35.83 3.46
CA LEU A 37 -4.59 34.94 4.18
C LEU A 37 -5.34 34.03 3.21
N ASN A 38 -5.79 34.53 2.06
CA ASN A 38 -6.49 33.71 1.07
C ASN A 38 -5.58 32.65 0.44
N VAL A 39 -4.36 33.02 0.05
CA VAL A 39 -3.37 32.08 -0.50
C VAL A 39 -2.98 31.03 0.54
N LEU A 40 -2.72 31.44 1.78
CA LEU A 40 -2.38 30.50 2.86
C LEU A 40 -3.54 29.56 3.16
N GLY A 41 -4.77 30.07 3.26
CA GLY A 41 -5.96 29.24 3.50
C GLY A 41 -6.17 28.20 2.38
N LEU A 42 -6.03 28.62 1.13
CA LEU A 42 -6.13 27.73 -0.02
C LEU A 42 -4.97 26.73 -0.06
N SER A 43 -3.75 27.15 0.31
CA SER A 43 -2.58 26.26 0.37
C SER A 43 -2.75 25.20 1.46
N ILE A 44 -3.24 25.55 2.64
CA ILE A 44 -3.52 24.60 3.73
C ILE A 44 -4.59 23.59 3.31
N ALA A 45 -5.64 24.04 2.63
CA ALA A 45 -6.68 23.16 2.11
C ALA A 45 -6.12 22.17 1.07
N PHE A 46 -5.24 22.61 0.17
CA PHE A 46 -4.57 21.72 -0.78
C PHE A 46 -3.63 20.73 -0.07
N VAL A 47 -2.88 21.16 0.96
CA VAL A 47 -2.05 20.25 1.76
C VAL A 47 -2.91 19.17 2.39
N ALA A 48 -4.00 19.56 3.09
CA ALA A 48 -4.89 18.61 3.74
C ALA A 48 -5.52 17.63 2.73
N PHE A 49 -6.00 18.15 1.59
CA PHE A 49 -6.51 17.31 0.50
C PHE A 49 -5.47 16.31 0.00
N MET A 50 -4.24 16.76 -0.28
CA MET A 50 -3.19 15.88 -0.79
C MET A 50 -2.77 14.82 0.22
N LEU A 51 -2.67 15.17 1.52
CA LEU A 51 -2.34 14.19 2.57
C LEU A 51 -3.42 13.11 2.67
N ILE A 52 -4.70 13.50 2.64
CA ILE A 52 -5.81 12.54 2.66
C ILE A 52 -5.77 11.66 1.40
N MET A 53 -5.56 12.24 0.23
CA MET A 53 -5.48 11.49 -1.03
C MET A 53 -4.29 10.56 -1.09
N MET A 54 -3.16 10.93 -0.47
CA MET A 54 -2.00 10.03 -0.33
C MET A 54 -2.36 8.81 0.54
N GLN A 55 -3.07 9.00 1.65
CA GLN A 55 -3.54 7.89 2.48
C GLN A 55 -4.56 7.01 1.75
N VAL A 56 -5.54 7.61 1.08
CA VAL A 56 -6.52 6.87 0.28
C VAL A 56 -5.83 6.05 -0.81
N ASN A 57 -4.87 6.65 -1.52
CA ASN A 57 -4.11 5.94 -2.55
C ASN A 57 -3.26 4.81 -1.96
N TYR A 58 -2.62 5.03 -0.80
CA TYR A 58 -1.82 4.02 -0.11
C TYR A 58 -2.65 2.76 0.19
N ASP A 59 -3.82 2.93 0.82
CA ASP A 59 -4.69 1.80 1.15
C ASP A 59 -5.35 1.17 -0.09
N TYR A 60 -5.76 1.98 -1.08
CA TYR A 60 -6.40 1.48 -2.29
C TYR A 60 -5.46 0.65 -3.18
N THR A 61 -4.16 0.99 -3.17
CA THR A 61 -3.13 0.28 -3.95
C THR A 61 -2.37 -0.76 -3.13
N PHE A 62 -2.86 -1.08 -1.91
CA PHE A 62 -2.21 -2.05 -1.02
C PHE A 62 -2.12 -3.42 -1.68
N ASP A 63 -0.95 -4.05 -1.63
CA ASP A 63 -0.59 -5.34 -2.25
C ASP A 63 -0.77 -5.44 -3.79
N ARG A 64 -1.12 -4.36 -4.47
CA ARG A 64 -1.25 -4.36 -5.93
C ARG A 64 0.08 -4.30 -6.69
N SER A 65 1.19 -4.21 -5.98
CA SER A 65 2.54 -4.27 -6.55
C SER A 65 2.97 -5.69 -6.95
N HIS A 66 2.33 -6.71 -6.37
CA HIS A 66 2.61 -8.10 -6.71
C HIS A 66 2.05 -8.45 -8.08
N PRO A 67 2.83 -9.11 -8.96
CA PRO A 67 2.32 -9.57 -10.25
C PRO A 67 1.13 -10.51 -10.06
N ASN A 68 0.03 -10.20 -10.75
CA ASN A 68 -1.23 -10.95 -10.66
C ASN A 68 -1.76 -11.09 -9.21
N ALA A 69 -1.70 -10.00 -8.42
CA ALA A 69 -2.17 -9.99 -7.03
C ALA A 69 -3.61 -10.51 -6.87
N ASP A 70 -4.48 -10.31 -7.87
CA ASP A 70 -5.86 -10.78 -7.88
C ASP A 70 -5.97 -12.32 -8.05
N ALA A 71 -4.90 -13.01 -8.50
CA ALA A 71 -4.83 -14.46 -8.60
C ALA A 71 -4.22 -15.13 -7.33
N ILE A 72 -3.75 -14.32 -6.38
CA ILE A 72 -3.23 -14.78 -5.08
C ILE A 72 -4.36 -14.68 -4.05
N PHE A 73 -4.64 -15.77 -3.36
CA PHE A 73 -5.70 -15.82 -2.37
C PHE A 73 -5.17 -16.29 -1.02
N ARG A 74 -5.63 -15.64 0.05
CA ARG A 74 -5.47 -16.19 1.41
C ARG A 74 -6.63 -17.12 1.70
N VAL A 75 -6.32 -18.27 2.30
CA VAL A 75 -7.30 -19.23 2.76
C VAL A 75 -7.57 -18.98 4.23
N ASP A 76 -8.79 -18.55 4.55
CA ASP A 76 -9.27 -18.36 5.93
C ASP A 76 -10.25 -19.45 6.32
N ILE A 77 -10.24 -19.84 7.59
CA ILE A 77 -11.25 -20.73 8.17
C ILE A 77 -12.41 -19.88 8.68
N VAL A 78 -13.63 -20.29 8.37
CA VAL A 78 -14.86 -19.65 8.84
C VAL A 78 -15.59 -20.58 9.79
N HIS A 79 -15.92 -20.08 10.98
CA HIS A 79 -16.60 -20.82 12.04
C HIS A 79 -18.08 -20.42 12.14
N GLY A 80 -18.88 -20.69 11.13
CA GLY A 80 -20.31 -20.34 11.10
C GLY A 80 -20.56 -18.87 11.50
N SER A 81 -21.37 -18.66 12.55
CA SER A 81 -21.65 -17.33 13.12
C SER A 81 -20.57 -16.82 14.08
N LYS A 82 -19.58 -17.62 14.46
CA LYS A 82 -18.55 -17.30 15.48
C LYS A 82 -17.39 -16.47 14.94
N GLY A 83 -17.32 -16.23 13.65
CA GLY A 83 -16.25 -15.44 13.03
C GLY A 83 -15.36 -16.24 12.08
N SER A 84 -14.16 -15.76 11.85
CA SER A 84 -13.18 -16.43 10.98
C SER A 84 -11.78 -16.25 11.56
N GLN A 85 -10.87 -17.16 11.21
CA GLN A 85 -9.46 -17.08 11.58
C GLN A 85 -8.55 -17.16 10.36
N ALA A 86 -7.41 -16.45 10.43
CA ALA A 86 -6.46 -16.35 9.33
C ALA A 86 -5.42 -17.47 9.33
N ILE A 87 -5.32 -18.23 10.43
CA ILE A 87 -4.26 -19.22 10.62
C ILE A 87 -4.79 -20.62 10.38
N ILE A 88 -3.92 -21.44 9.79
CA ILE A 88 -4.17 -22.87 9.54
C ILE A 88 -2.98 -23.73 9.97
N CYS A 89 -3.16 -25.05 9.97
CA CYS A 89 -2.07 -26.01 10.19
C CYS A 89 -1.47 -26.50 8.88
N ARG A 90 -0.23 -26.97 8.96
CA ARG A 90 0.55 -27.39 7.78
C ARG A 90 -0.05 -28.59 7.03
N PRO A 91 -0.54 -29.67 7.69
CA PRO A 91 -1.21 -30.75 7.00
C PRO A 91 -2.44 -30.31 6.19
N PHE A 92 -3.23 -29.38 6.73
CA PHE A 92 -4.39 -28.80 6.04
C PHE A 92 -3.99 -28.06 4.76
N ALA A 93 -2.98 -27.20 4.83
CA ALA A 93 -2.48 -26.45 3.67
C ALA A 93 -2.00 -27.39 2.55
N ARG A 94 -1.27 -28.45 2.93
CA ARG A 94 -0.81 -29.47 1.98
C ARG A 94 -1.97 -30.20 1.31
N ALA A 95 -2.96 -30.63 2.11
CA ALA A 95 -4.16 -31.26 1.58
C ALA A 95 -4.94 -30.33 0.63
N PHE A 96 -5.03 -29.04 0.98
CA PHE A 96 -5.69 -28.05 0.16
C PHE A 96 -4.98 -27.83 -1.17
N THR A 97 -3.66 -27.63 -1.15
CA THR A 97 -2.86 -27.42 -2.37
C THR A 97 -2.96 -28.62 -3.31
N GLY A 98 -2.97 -29.85 -2.77
CA GLY A 98 -3.08 -31.07 -3.57
C GLY A 98 -4.50 -31.43 -4.03
N SER A 99 -5.53 -30.69 -3.64
CA SER A 99 -6.94 -31.04 -3.89
C SER A 99 -7.46 -30.67 -5.27
N SER A 100 -6.84 -29.70 -5.94
CA SER A 100 -7.31 -29.17 -7.21
C SER A 100 -6.15 -28.81 -8.13
N PRO A 101 -6.22 -29.19 -9.43
CA PRO A 101 -5.24 -28.79 -10.43
C PRO A 101 -5.32 -27.30 -10.80
N LEU A 102 -6.35 -26.59 -10.31
CA LEU A 102 -6.53 -25.14 -10.52
C LEU A 102 -5.59 -24.32 -9.61
N ILE A 103 -5.01 -24.94 -8.60
CA ILE A 103 -4.02 -24.33 -7.71
C ILE A 103 -2.63 -24.54 -8.32
N GLU A 104 -1.99 -23.46 -8.75
CA GLU A 104 -0.64 -23.51 -9.31
C GLU A 104 0.40 -23.79 -8.22
N GLU A 105 0.31 -23.08 -7.10
CA GLU A 105 1.23 -23.18 -5.98
C GLU A 105 0.56 -22.73 -4.68
N GLY A 106 1.04 -23.24 -3.53
CA GLY A 106 0.63 -22.85 -2.20
C GLY A 106 1.81 -22.59 -1.28
N CYS A 107 1.69 -21.61 -0.40
CA CYS A 107 2.74 -21.30 0.57
C CYS A 107 2.21 -20.98 1.95
N LEU A 108 3.02 -21.27 2.94
CA LEU A 108 2.79 -20.95 4.35
C LEU A 108 3.78 -19.88 4.81
N LEU A 109 3.28 -18.93 5.58
CA LEU A 109 4.08 -17.99 6.34
C LEU A 109 3.72 -18.13 7.81
N SER A 110 4.69 -18.18 8.72
CA SER A 110 4.39 -18.15 10.15
C SER A 110 3.54 -16.94 10.51
N ALA A 111 2.64 -17.06 11.49
CA ALA A 111 1.70 -15.97 11.83
C ALA A 111 2.38 -14.68 12.33
N TRP A 112 3.66 -14.75 12.65
CA TRP A 112 4.48 -13.61 13.10
C TRP A 112 5.91 -13.69 12.57
N THR A 113 6.56 -12.52 12.52
CA THR A 113 7.99 -12.40 12.27
C THR A 113 8.76 -12.52 13.59
N GLU A 114 9.98 -13.01 13.55
CA GLU A 114 10.87 -13.17 14.69
C GLU A 114 12.13 -12.33 14.50
N SER A 115 12.59 -11.65 15.56
CA SER A 115 13.89 -11.00 15.51
C SER A 115 15.01 -12.04 15.67
N ARG A 116 15.91 -12.09 14.71
CA ARG A 116 17.05 -13.00 14.68
C ARG A 116 18.35 -12.23 14.95
N PHE A 117 19.18 -12.81 15.81
CA PHE A 117 20.53 -12.35 16.09
C PHE A 117 21.51 -13.27 15.41
N PHE A 118 22.35 -12.70 14.58
CA PHE A 118 23.39 -13.46 13.84
C PHE A 118 24.62 -12.61 13.66
N TYR A 119 25.72 -13.25 13.27
CA TYR A 119 26.95 -12.59 12.90
C TYR A 119 27.47 -13.11 11.59
N ILE A 120 28.25 -12.28 10.92
CA ILE A 120 29.06 -12.65 9.76
C ILE A 120 30.54 -12.62 10.16
N GLU A 121 31.33 -13.52 9.60
CA GLU A 121 32.78 -13.52 9.75
C GLU A 121 33.42 -13.06 8.43
N ASP A 122 34.17 -11.99 8.50
CA ASP A 122 34.92 -11.48 7.37
C ASP A 122 36.35 -11.12 7.83
N GLY A 123 37.37 -11.72 7.17
CA GLY A 123 38.77 -11.48 7.51
C GLY A 123 39.15 -11.75 8.97
N GLY A 124 38.41 -12.63 9.67
CA GLY A 124 38.62 -12.91 11.11
C GLY A 124 37.94 -11.92 12.06
N GLN A 125 37.21 -10.95 11.53
CA GLN A 125 36.38 -10.02 12.31
C GLN A 125 34.94 -10.50 12.30
N ARG A 126 34.27 -10.45 13.48
CA ARG A 126 32.85 -10.76 13.65
C ARG A 126 32.04 -9.49 13.75
N THR A 127 31.06 -9.34 12.87
CA THR A 127 30.08 -8.24 12.96
C THR A 127 28.71 -8.83 13.23
N SER A 128 28.06 -8.36 14.32
CA SER A 128 26.76 -8.87 14.76
C SER A 128 25.63 -7.98 14.26
N TYR A 129 24.52 -8.61 13.87
CA TYR A 129 23.32 -7.96 13.38
C TYR A 129 22.08 -8.49 14.13
N LYS A 130 21.09 -7.62 14.22
CA LYS A 130 19.73 -7.97 14.66
C LYS A 130 18.77 -7.56 13.55
N GLU A 131 18.13 -8.53 12.92
CA GLU A 131 17.19 -8.32 11.83
C GLU A 131 15.96 -9.21 12.03
N ASP A 132 14.84 -8.77 11.48
CA ASP A 132 13.63 -9.57 11.50
C ASP A 132 13.64 -10.61 10.39
N ALA A 133 13.12 -11.79 10.72
CA ALA A 133 12.98 -12.92 9.81
C ALA A 133 11.54 -13.43 9.78
N TRP A 134 11.14 -13.93 8.65
CA TRP A 134 9.86 -14.60 8.45
C TRP A 134 10.11 -16.04 8.01
N ASN A 135 9.65 -17.00 8.81
CA ASN A 135 9.73 -18.40 8.46
C ASN A 135 8.63 -18.75 7.45
N VAL A 136 9.02 -19.33 6.32
CA VAL A 136 8.12 -19.58 5.18
C VAL A 136 8.39 -20.94 4.53
N THR A 137 7.41 -21.49 3.84
CA THR A 137 7.65 -22.59 2.91
C THR A 137 8.23 -22.07 1.60
N PRO A 138 9.03 -22.88 0.85
CA PRO A 138 9.69 -22.46 -0.38
C PRO A 138 8.77 -21.81 -1.41
N GLY A 139 7.56 -22.30 -1.59
CA GLY A 139 6.58 -21.79 -2.54
C GLY A 139 6.21 -20.31 -2.39
N VAL A 140 6.64 -19.62 -1.31
CA VAL A 140 6.37 -18.19 -1.13
C VAL A 140 6.92 -17.34 -2.26
N LEU A 141 8.12 -17.68 -2.78
CA LEU A 141 8.77 -16.94 -3.86
C LEU A 141 7.96 -17.06 -5.17
N GLU A 142 7.37 -18.23 -5.42
CA GLU A 142 6.54 -18.51 -6.59
C GLU A 142 5.13 -17.92 -6.45
N VAL A 143 4.47 -18.08 -5.30
CA VAL A 143 3.11 -17.56 -5.05
C VAL A 143 3.07 -16.05 -5.22
N PHE A 144 4.01 -15.33 -4.61
CA PHE A 144 4.05 -13.87 -4.66
C PHE A 144 4.90 -13.30 -5.80
N ARG A 145 5.57 -14.17 -6.57
CA ARG A 145 6.48 -13.78 -7.68
C ARG A 145 7.45 -12.69 -7.27
N PHE A 146 8.36 -13.04 -6.35
CA PHE A 146 9.37 -12.10 -5.89
C PHE A 146 10.24 -11.62 -7.06
N ASP A 147 10.51 -10.32 -7.12
CA ASP A 147 11.44 -9.72 -8.08
C ASP A 147 12.89 -10.02 -7.59
N MET A 148 13.45 -11.16 -8.02
CA MET A 148 14.76 -11.64 -7.58
C MET A 148 15.86 -10.89 -8.32
N LEU A 149 16.72 -10.19 -7.57
CA LEU A 149 17.92 -9.53 -8.11
C LEU A 149 19.09 -10.51 -8.22
N GLU A 150 19.21 -11.43 -7.25
CA GLU A 150 20.17 -12.53 -7.25
C GLU A 150 19.47 -13.80 -6.79
N GLY A 151 19.87 -14.97 -7.34
CA GLY A 151 19.21 -16.24 -7.07
C GLY A 151 18.01 -16.50 -7.98
N SER A 152 17.04 -17.28 -7.51
CA SER A 152 15.85 -17.67 -8.27
C SER A 152 14.66 -17.93 -7.37
N GLU A 153 13.49 -18.19 -7.94
CA GLU A 153 12.28 -18.58 -7.21
C GLU A 153 12.46 -19.88 -6.38
N ARG A 154 13.52 -20.65 -6.66
CA ARG A 154 13.87 -21.88 -5.91
C ARG A 154 14.93 -21.67 -4.83
N SER A 155 15.29 -20.45 -4.55
CA SER A 155 16.34 -20.13 -3.56
C SER A 155 16.02 -20.56 -2.13
N LEU A 156 14.77 -20.94 -1.83
CA LEU A 156 14.34 -21.47 -0.52
C LEU A 156 14.11 -22.98 -0.49
N ASP A 157 14.33 -23.73 -1.59
CA ASP A 157 14.07 -25.18 -1.66
C ASP A 157 14.99 -25.97 -0.74
N GLU A 158 16.20 -25.50 -0.53
CA GLU A 158 17.16 -26.16 0.36
C GLU A 158 16.89 -25.77 1.84
N PRO A 159 17.05 -26.73 2.78
CA PRO A 159 17.03 -26.42 4.21
C PRO A 159 18.11 -25.38 4.57
N ASN A 160 17.83 -24.59 5.58
CA ASN A 160 18.73 -23.52 6.07
C ASN A 160 19.06 -22.44 5.03
N SER A 161 18.27 -22.32 3.96
CA SER A 161 18.39 -21.23 3.01
C SER A 161 17.65 -19.97 3.50
N VAL A 162 18.13 -18.82 3.04
CA VAL A 162 17.54 -17.52 3.31
C VAL A 162 17.63 -16.63 2.09
N VAL A 163 16.59 -15.81 1.87
CA VAL A 163 16.63 -14.71 0.92
C VAL A 163 16.49 -13.38 1.66
N LEU A 164 17.24 -12.37 1.19
CA LEU A 164 17.33 -11.07 1.82
C LEU A 164 16.70 -10.00 0.94
N PRO A 165 16.07 -8.95 1.52
CA PRO A 165 15.73 -7.76 0.76
C PRO A 165 17.01 -7.02 0.34
N GLU A 166 16.97 -6.31 -0.79
CA GLU A 166 18.10 -5.54 -1.33
C GLU A 166 18.67 -4.57 -0.28
N SER A 167 17.82 -3.85 0.44
CA SER A 167 18.23 -2.91 1.48
C SER A 167 19.04 -3.57 2.60
N MET A 168 18.65 -4.78 3.02
CA MET A 168 19.35 -5.55 4.05
C MET A 168 20.66 -6.16 3.51
N ALA A 169 20.64 -6.71 2.30
CA ALA A 169 21.84 -7.24 1.67
C ALA A 169 22.92 -6.14 1.55
N ARG A 170 22.55 -4.95 1.08
CA ARG A 170 23.45 -3.80 1.00
C ARG A 170 23.92 -3.29 2.36
N LYS A 171 23.05 -3.30 3.37
CA LYS A 171 23.41 -2.94 4.75
C LYS A 171 24.48 -3.86 5.36
N ILE A 172 24.39 -5.17 5.08
CA ILE A 172 25.23 -6.19 5.69
C ILE A 172 26.52 -6.41 4.90
N PHE A 173 26.44 -6.47 3.56
CA PHE A 173 27.52 -6.86 2.67
C PHE A 173 28.05 -5.73 1.77
N GLY A 174 27.43 -4.52 1.86
CA GLY A 174 27.80 -3.40 0.99
C GLY A 174 27.45 -3.68 -0.47
N ASP A 175 28.43 -3.51 -1.36
CA ASP A 175 28.28 -3.75 -2.81
C ASP A 175 28.69 -5.18 -3.23
N GLU A 176 29.10 -6.03 -2.27
CA GLU A 176 29.42 -7.44 -2.56
C GLU A 176 28.15 -8.27 -2.69
N SER A 177 28.20 -9.32 -3.54
CA SER A 177 27.12 -10.31 -3.61
C SER A 177 26.92 -10.99 -2.26
N ALA A 178 25.64 -11.01 -1.81
CA ALA A 178 25.25 -11.68 -0.58
C ALA A 178 25.13 -13.21 -0.78
N VAL A 179 24.90 -13.68 -2.01
CA VAL A 179 24.65 -15.09 -2.30
C VAL A 179 25.85 -15.96 -1.96
N GLY A 180 25.61 -17.06 -1.25
CA GLY A 180 26.61 -17.98 -0.73
C GLY A 180 27.24 -17.60 0.60
N LYS A 181 27.03 -16.37 1.08
CA LYS A 181 27.48 -15.94 2.42
C LYS A 181 26.68 -16.64 3.52
N GLN A 182 27.33 -16.85 4.67
CA GLN A 182 26.72 -17.50 5.82
C GLN A 182 26.30 -16.47 6.88
N LEU A 183 25.09 -16.63 7.41
CA LEU A 183 24.59 -15.93 8.59
C LEU A 183 24.63 -16.89 9.77
N ILE A 184 25.59 -16.72 10.66
CA ILE A 184 25.81 -17.63 11.80
C ILE A 184 24.92 -17.18 12.95
N SER A 185 23.98 -18.06 13.37
CA SER A 185 23.08 -17.72 14.47
C SER A 185 23.85 -17.44 15.78
N ALA A 186 23.39 -16.43 16.53
CA ALA A 186 23.88 -16.21 17.88
C ALA A 186 23.42 -17.33 18.86
N ASN A 187 22.38 -18.09 18.48
CA ASN A 187 21.94 -19.28 19.21
C ASN A 187 22.72 -20.51 18.72
N PRO A 188 23.59 -21.12 19.55
CA PRO A 188 24.39 -22.28 19.14
C PRO A 188 23.59 -23.53 18.76
N MET A 189 22.28 -23.59 19.11
CA MET A 189 21.40 -24.70 18.75
C MET A 189 20.80 -24.57 17.35
N GLU A 190 20.99 -23.42 16.69
CA GLU A 190 20.48 -23.18 15.35
C GLU A 190 21.59 -23.29 14.33
N ASP A 191 21.32 -23.96 13.24
CA ASP A 191 22.23 -24.03 12.10
C ASP A 191 22.43 -22.66 11.46
N ALA A 192 23.63 -22.42 10.95
CA ALA A 192 23.90 -21.25 10.12
C ALA A 192 23.00 -21.26 8.87
N LYS A 193 22.50 -20.07 8.51
CA LYS A 193 21.70 -19.89 7.30
C LYS A 193 22.60 -19.49 6.14
N ILE A 194 22.32 -19.99 4.95
CA ILE A 194 23.05 -19.63 3.72
C ILE A 194 22.16 -18.70 2.90
N VAL A 195 22.71 -17.55 2.54
CA VAL A 195 22.02 -16.63 1.63
C VAL A 195 21.99 -17.25 0.23
N LYS A 196 20.81 -17.51 -0.30
CA LYS A 196 20.57 -18.12 -1.62
C LYS A 196 20.00 -17.15 -2.64
N GLY A 197 19.59 -15.97 -2.20
CA GLY A 197 19.05 -14.95 -3.09
C GLY A 197 18.87 -13.59 -2.43
N VAL A 198 18.75 -12.59 -3.29
CA VAL A 198 18.41 -11.23 -2.92
C VAL A 198 17.20 -10.81 -3.75
N TYR A 199 16.18 -10.30 -3.08
CA TYR A 199 14.99 -9.79 -3.74
C TYR A 199 14.91 -8.27 -3.63
N LYS A 200 14.24 -7.63 -4.60
CA LYS A 200 13.97 -6.20 -4.60
C LYS A 200 12.98 -5.85 -3.52
N ASP A 201 13.26 -4.80 -2.76
CA ASP A 201 12.40 -4.35 -1.67
C ASP A 201 10.96 -4.12 -2.12
N PHE A 202 10.03 -4.64 -1.35
CA PHE A 202 8.60 -4.35 -1.52
C PHE A 202 8.31 -2.90 -1.18
N PRO A 203 7.32 -2.28 -1.84
CA PRO A 203 6.84 -0.97 -1.46
C PRO A 203 6.17 -1.02 -0.08
N ARG A 204 6.05 0.13 0.57
CA ARG A 204 5.51 0.22 1.94
C ARG A 204 4.04 -0.23 2.06
N ASN A 205 3.28 -0.21 0.96
CA ASN A 205 1.90 -0.65 0.87
C ASN A 205 1.80 -2.12 0.46
N SER A 206 2.57 -2.97 1.12
CA SER A 206 2.49 -4.42 0.99
C SER A 206 2.37 -5.10 2.35
N ALA A 207 1.63 -6.21 2.42
CA ALA A 207 1.54 -7.09 3.58
C ALA A 207 2.85 -7.85 3.78
N LEU A 208 3.57 -8.15 2.69
CA LEU A 208 4.91 -8.71 2.77
C LEU A 208 5.91 -7.64 3.21
N LYS A 209 6.68 -7.96 4.24
CA LYS A 209 7.67 -7.07 4.83
C LYS A 209 9.04 -7.25 4.20
N ASN A 210 9.86 -6.20 4.19
CA ASN A 210 11.26 -6.27 3.80
C ASN A 210 12.11 -6.85 4.95
N VAL A 211 12.04 -8.17 5.12
CA VAL A 211 12.70 -8.96 6.16
C VAL A 211 13.42 -10.16 5.53
N MET A 212 14.21 -10.88 6.30
CA MET A 212 14.75 -12.16 5.85
C MET A 212 13.62 -13.17 5.71
N TYR A 213 13.50 -13.84 4.56
CA TYR A 213 12.63 -15.00 4.41
C TYR A 213 13.47 -16.25 4.56
N THR A 214 13.16 -17.06 5.58
CA THR A 214 13.91 -18.28 5.92
C THR A 214 13.10 -19.51 5.62
N SER A 215 13.71 -20.49 4.96
CA SER A 215 13.07 -21.76 4.65
C SER A 215 12.71 -22.53 5.93
N MET A 216 11.44 -22.90 6.08
CA MET A 216 10.97 -23.81 7.11
C MET A 216 11.55 -25.19 6.93
N SER A 217 11.92 -25.84 8.04
CA SER A 217 12.31 -27.25 7.98
C SER A 217 11.20 -28.09 7.33
N PRO A 218 11.54 -28.97 6.38
CA PRO A 218 10.54 -29.85 5.76
C PRO A 218 9.78 -30.73 6.74
N LYS A 219 10.39 -31.07 7.87
CA LYS A 219 9.81 -31.93 8.91
C LYS A 219 9.04 -31.18 9.99
N GLU A 220 9.22 -29.86 10.11
CA GLU A 220 8.61 -29.05 11.14
C GLU A 220 7.08 -29.05 10.99
N ASN A 221 6.38 -29.52 12.02
CA ASN A 221 4.91 -29.58 12.05
C ASN A 221 4.24 -30.25 10.83
N TYR A 222 4.98 -31.09 10.09
CA TYR A 222 4.54 -31.65 8.80
C TYR A 222 3.23 -32.41 8.89
N ASP A 223 3.02 -33.20 9.97
CA ASP A 223 1.81 -33.99 10.25
C ASP A 223 1.08 -33.52 11.54
N ASN A 224 1.42 -32.32 12.05
CA ASN A 224 0.83 -31.81 13.27
C ASN A 224 -0.45 -31.00 12.99
N TRP A 225 -1.60 -31.66 13.10
CA TRP A 225 -2.93 -31.04 12.96
C TRP A 225 -3.29 -30.07 14.10
N GLY A 226 -2.60 -30.11 15.23
CA GLY A 226 -2.82 -29.22 16.38
C GLY A 226 -2.08 -27.89 16.28
N ASN A 227 -1.16 -27.71 15.32
CA ASN A 227 -0.36 -26.49 15.19
C ASN A 227 -0.97 -25.51 14.16
N TRP A 228 -1.84 -24.63 14.61
CA TRP A 228 -2.52 -23.61 13.83
C TRP A 228 -1.79 -22.26 13.94
N ASN A 229 -0.66 -22.12 13.25
CA ASN A 229 0.24 -20.97 13.41
C ASN A 229 0.72 -20.38 12.08
N TYR A 230 0.05 -20.65 10.97
CA TYR A 230 0.51 -20.23 9.64
C TYR A 230 -0.57 -19.53 8.86
N PHE A 231 -0.23 -18.40 8.22
CA PHE A 231 -0.99 -17.86 7.10
C PHE A 231 -0.78 -18.74 5.88
N PHE A 232 -1.85 -19.03 5.18
CA PHE A 232 -1.78 -19.83 3.97
C PHE A 232 -2.27 -19.05 2.76
N PHE A 233 -1.41 -18.98 1.78
CA PHE A 233 -1.72 -18.35 0.50
C PHE A 233 -1.59 -19.37 -0.62
N VAL A 234 -2.49 -19.23 -1.61
CA VAL A 234 -2.47 -20.03 -2.83
C VAL A 234 -2.52 -19.11 -4.03
N ARG A 235 -1.83 -19.48 -5.10
CA ARG A 235 -1.99 -18.86 -6.40
C ARG A 235 -2.83 -19.77 -7.28
N LEU A 236 -3.88 -19.21 -7.86
CA LEU A 236 -4.74 -19.88 -8.83
C LEU A 236 -4.31 -19.53 -10.26
N GLY A 237 -4.58 -20.41 -11.19
CA GLY A 237 -4.43 -20.11 -12.63
C GLY A 237 -5.31 -18.93 -13.05
N GLU A 238 -4.90 -18.23 -14.11
CA GLU A 238 -5.64 -17.07 -14.60
C GLU A 238 -7.09 -17.44 -14.99
N GLY A 239 -8.04 -16.65 -14.51
CA GLY A 239 -9.47 -16.83 -14.82
C GLY A 239 -10.14 -17.99 -14.10
N MET A 240 -9.47 -18.67 -13.17
CA MET A 240 -10.05 -19.79 -12.41
C MET A 240 -11.08 -19.32 -11.39
N ASP A 241 -12.17 -20.07 -11.28
CA ASP A 241 -13.21 -19.78 -10.29
C ASP A 241 -12.81 -20.33 -8.92
N LYS A 242 -12.68 -19.42 -7.95
CA LYS A 242 -12.41 -19.76 -6.56
C LYS A 242 -13.48 -20.69 -5.94
N ALA A 243 -14.73 -20.64 -6.40
CA ALA A 243 -15.77 -21.51 -5.92
C ALA A 243 -15.51 -22.97 -6.34
N GLU A 244 -15.02 -23.18 -7.57
CA GLU A 244 -14.66 -24.51 -8.05
C GLU A 244 -13.49 -25.11 -7.25
N VAL A 245 -12.50 -24.29 -6.88
CA VAL A 245 -11.38 -24.72 -6.03
C VAL A 245 -11.89 -25.20 -4.66
N LEU A 246 -12.78 -24.43 -4.04
CA LEU A 246 -13.38 -24.81 -2.75
C LEU A 246 -14.21 -26.09 -2.86
N ASP A 247 -14.99 -26.22 -3.91
CA ASP A 247 -15.81 -27.42 -4.14
C ASP A 247 -14.94 -28.65 -4.42
N ASN A 248 -13.85 -28.51 -5.15
CA ASN A 248 -12.88 -29.58 -5.38
C ASN A 248 -12.25 -30.03 -4.06
N PHE A 249 -11.83 -29.07 -3.22
CA PHE A 249 -11.31 -29.42 -1.91
C PHE A 249 -12.34 -30.15 -1.03
N LYS A 250 -13.55 -29.60 -0.89
CA LYS A 250 -14.60 -30.20 -0.06
C LYS A 250 -15.00 -31.62 -0.50
N ARG A 251 -14.93 -31.89 -1.80
CA ARG A 251 -15.20 -33.24 -2.36
C ARG A 251 -14.07 -34.22 -2.14
N ASN A 252 -12.81 -33.76 -2.22
CA ASN A 252 -11.64 -34.64 -2.20
C ASN A 252 -11.02 -34.78 -0.78
N PHE A 253 -11.35 -33.88 0.15
CA PHE A 253 -10.80 -33.88 1.49
C PHE A 253 -11.69 -34.69 2.45
N ASN A 254 -11.11 -35.70 3.10
CA ASN A 254 -11.80 -36.48 4.13
C ASN A 254 -11.86 -35.73 5.46
N ALA A 255 -12.78 -34.80 5.57
CA ALA A 255 -12.91 -33.93 6.73
C ALA A 255 -13.29 -34.71 8.02
N LYS A 256 -14.03 -35.83 7.89
CA LYS A 256 -14.39 -36.66 9.02
C LYS A 256 -13.19 -37.39 9.66
N GLU A 257 -12.23 -37.76 8.86
CA GLU A 257 -10.97 -38.34 9.35
C GLU A 257 -10.10 -37.28 10.05
N ALA A 258 -10.08 -36.05 9.52
CA ALA A 258 -9.26 -34.97 10.06
C ALA A 258 -9.84 -34.31 11.31
N PHE A 259 -11.18 -34.13 11.37
CA PHE A 259 -11.86 -33.34 12.38
C PHE A 259 -12.90 -34.12 13.21
N GLY A 260 -13.14 -35.39 12.90
CA GLY A 260 -14.06 -36.25 13.58
C GLY A 260 -15.35 -36.60 12.80
N ASN A 261 -16.00 -37.68 13.17
CA ASN A 261 -17.11 -38.29 12.42
C ASN A 261 -18.37 -37.39 12.31
N GLU A 262 -18.54 -36.43 13.22
CA GLU A 262 -19.68 -35.50 13.26
C GLU A 262 -19.44 -34.24 12.42
N PHE A 263 -18.30 -34.14 11.75
CA PHE A 263 -17.96 -32.96 10.96
C PHE A 263 -18.78 -32.89 9.65
N GLU A 264 -19.41 -31.75 9.43
CA GLU A 264 -20.06 -31.38 8.15
C GLU A 264 -19.69 -29.95 7.73
N TRP A 265 -19.45 -29.76 6.43
CA TRP A 265 -19.10 -28.45 5.91
C TRP A 265 -20.28 -27.46 5.97
N GLY A 266 -20.03 -26.23 6.47
CA GLY A 266 -21.01 -25.14 6.43
C GLY A 266 -22.10 -25.16 7.50
N GLU A 267 -22.11 -26.13 8.41
CA GLU A 267 -23.02 -26.10 9.56
C GLU A 267 -22.59 -25.08 10.63
N GLU A 268 -23.52 -24.64 11.48
CA GLU A 268 -23.32 -23.55 12.45
C GLU A 268 -22.14 -23.79 13.42
N ASN A 269 -21.80 -25.05 13.70
CA ASN A 269 -20.69 -25.45 14.58
C ASN A 269 -19.50 -26.05 13.82
N SER A 270 -19.52 -26.08 12.50
CA SER A 270 -18.49 -26.68 11.67
C SER A 270 -17.62 -25.61 11.00
N LEU A 271 -16.58 -26.07 10.32
CA LEU A 271 -15.69 -25.20 9.57
C LEU A 271 -16.22 -24.98 8.16
N ASP A 272 -15.99 -23.80 7.63
CA ASP A 272 -16.06 -23.51 6.20
C ASP A 272 -14.81 -22.77 5.78
N LEU A 273 -14.63 -22.54 4.49
CA LEU A 273 -13.44 -21.93 3.93
C LEU A 273 -13.80 -20.68 3.14
N ARG A 274 -12.92 -19.72 3.21
CA ARG A 274 -13.02 -18.50 2.41
C ARG A 274 -11.70 -18.22 1.71
N LEU A 275 -11.76 -18.01 0.39
CA LEU A 275 -10.67 -17.49 -0.42
C LEU A 275 -10.83 -15.98 -0.58
N THR A 276 -9.91 -15.23 0.01
CA THR A 276 -9.87 -13.77 -0.06
C THR A 276 -8.69 -13.34 -0.92
N SER A 277 -8.94 -12.58 -2.00
CA SER A 277 -7.86 -12.09 -2.88
C SER A 277 -6.87 -11.23 -2.08
N LEU A 278 -5.60 -11.29 -2.42
CA LEU A 278 -4.53 -10.60 -1.70
C LEU A 278 -4.82 -9.10 -1.45
N PRO A 279 -5.28 -8.30 -2.45
CA PRO A 279 -5.63 -6.90 -2.20
C PRO A 279 -6.83 -6.71 -1.26
N ASP A 280 -7.75 -7.69 -1.20
CA ASP A 280 -8.92 -7.64 -0.33
C ASP A 280 -8.63 -8.05 1.11
N VAL A 281 -7.55 -8.79 1.35
CA VAL A 281 -7.10 -9.17 2.71
C VAL A 281 -6.87 -7.93 3.57
N HIS A 282 -6.34 -6.85 3.00
CA HIS A 282 -6.14 -5.57 3.68
C HIS A 282 -7.43 -4.95 4.22
N PHE A 283 -8.56 -5.18 3.55
CA PHE A 283 -9.88 -4.65 3.94
C PHE A 283 -10.74 -5.65 4.71
N LEU A 284 -10.23 -6.84 4.95
CA LEU A 284 -10.95 -7.88 5.66
C LEU A 284 -10.85 -7.66 7.17
N SER A 285 -11.94 -7.27 7.80
CA SER A 285 -12.06 -7.08 9.25
C SER A 285 -12.64 -8.31 9.93
N ASN A 286 -12.50 -8.39 11.25
CA ASN A 286 -13.08 -9.44 12.11
C ASN A 286 -12.58 -10.84 11.75
N VAL A 287 -11.27 -10.98 11.58
CA VAL A 287 -10.58 -12.24 11.40
C VAL A 287 -9.61 -12.42 12.57
N ASP A 288 -9.81 -13.49 13.33
CA ASP A 288 -8.98 -13.79 14.48
C ASP A 288 -7.56 -14.20 14.04
N PHE A 289 -6.57 -13.89 14.87
CA PHE A 289 -5.16 -14.18 14.63
C PHE A 289 -4.59 -13.55 13.35
N ASP A 290 -5.21 -12.50 12.85
CA ASP A 290 -4.74 -11.79 11.66
C ASP A 290 -3.85 -10.60 12.05
N SER A 291 -2.54 -10.78 11.98
CA SER A 291 -1.53 -9.75 12.27
C SER A 291 -1.14 -8.89 11.06
N MET A 292 -1.78 -9.11 9.91
CA MET A 292 -1.51 -8.32 8.70
C MET A 292 -2.10 -6.90 8.80
N PRO A 293 -1.48 -5.89 8.17
CA PRO A 293 -2.00 -4.52 8.17
C PRO A 293 -3.43 -4.44 7.65
N LYS A 294 -4.29 -3.66 8.33
CA LYS A 294 -5.71 -3.53 8.02
C LYS A 294 -6.14 -2.11 7.77
N ALA A 295 -7.06 -1.94 6.83
CA ALA A 295 -7.78 -0.71 6.58
C ALA A 295 -9.30 -0.98 6.48
N SER A 296 -10.08 0.07 6.57
CA SER A 296 -11.54 0.00 6.43
C SER A 296 -11.99 0.73 5.18
N ARG A 297 -12.73 0.07 4.31
CA ARG A 297 -13.37 0.71 3.13
C ARG A 297 -14.28 1.86 3.52
N GLN A 298 -14.98 1.75 4.66
CA GLN A 298 -15.80 2.84 5.18
C GLN A 298 -14.96 4.05 5.57
N THR A 299 -13.84 3.81 6.28
CA THR A 299 -12.90 4.89 6.65
C THR A 299 -12.35 5.59 5.40
N LEU A 300 -11.99 4.85 4.35
CA LEU A 300 -11.53 5.43 3.09
C LEU A 300 -12.61 6.29 2.42
N LEU A 301 -13.86 5.83 2.41
CA LEU A 301 -14.97 6.61 1.85
C LEU A 301 -15.18 7.90 2.63
N VAL A 302 -15.12 7.84 3.97
CA VAL A 302 -15.24 9.02 4.85
C VAL A 302 -14.08 9.99 4.59
N LEU A 303 -12.85 9.51 4.54
CA LEU A 303 -11.67 10.34 4.25
C LEU A 303 -11.78 11.02 2.88
N PHE A 304 -12.19 10.27 1.84
CA PHE A 304 -12.41 10.82 0.51
C PHE A 304 -13.49 11.91 0.52
N SER A 305 -14.60 11.69 1.24
CA SER A 305 -15.69 12.67 1.39
C SER A 305 -15.20 13.93 2.10
N ILE A 306 -14.42 13.79 3.17
CA ILE A 306 -13.82 14.92 3.90
C ILE A 306 -12.89 15.71 2.97
N ALA A 307 -12.04 15.04 2.21
CA ALA A 307 -11.14 15.69 1.26
C ALA A 307 -11.92 16.55 0.24
N PHE A 308 -13.03 16.02 -0.26
CA PHE A 308 -13.89 16.74 -1.19
C PHE A 308 -14.58 17.95 -0.56
N VAL A 309 -15.09 17.81 0.68
CA VAL A 309 -15.69 18.91 1.45
C VAL A 309 -14.68 20.03 1.71
N ILE A 310 -13.43 19.69 2.06
CA ILE A 310 -12.34 20.66 2.26
C ILE A 310 -12.14 21.50 0.98
N LEU A 311 -12.12 20.88 -0.19
CA LEU A 311 -11.99 21.59 -1.47
C LEU A 311 -13.18 22.52 -1.74
N ILE A 312 -14.42 22.08 -1.43
CA ILE A 312 -15.62 22.92 -1.58
C ILE A 312 -15.52 24.15 -0.66
N ILE A 313 -15.17 23.95 0.61
CA ILE A 313 -15.02 25.05 1.58
C ILE A 313 -13.92 26.00 1.12
N ALA A 314 -12.79 25.49 0.65
CA ALA A 314 -11.71 26.31 0.14
C ALA A 314 -12.14 27.13 -1.10
N GLY A 315 -12.92 26.53 -2.00
CA GLY A 315 -13.51 27.21 -3.16
C GLY A 315 -14.50 28.32 -2.76
N ILE A 316 -15.35 28.05 -1.78
CA ILE A 316 -16.30 29.04 -1.23
C ILE A 316 -15.52 30.20 -0.59
N ASN A 317 -14.52 29.91 0.25
CA ASN A 317 -13.69 30.96 0.87
C ASN A 317 -12.97 31.81 -0.17
N PHE A 318 -12.39 31.18 -1.20
CA PHE A 318 -11.77 31.88 -2.32
C PHE A 318 -12.75 32.77 -3.06
N THR A 319 -13.96 32.29 -3.33
CA THR A 319 -15.02 33.05 -4.01
C THR A 319 -15.48 34.24 -3.16
N ASN A 320 -15.72 34.04 -1.88
CA ASN A 320 -16.12 35.10 -0.93
C ASN A 320 -15.03 36.19 -0.88
N PHE A 321 -13.76 35.80 -0.81
CA PHE A 321 -12.64 36.73 -0.84
C PHE A 321 -12.58 37.52 -2.15
N SER A 322 -12.68 36.85 -3.31
CA SER A 322 -12.67 37.48 -4.62
C SER A 322 -13.83 38.47 -4.77
N THR A 323 -15.01 38.11 -4.27
CA THR A 323 -16.20 38.98 -4.29
C THR A 323 -16.06 40.22 -3.38
N ALA A 324 -15.46 40.03 -2.19
CA ALA A 324 -15.20 41.14 -1.27
C ALA A 324 -14.25 42.20 -1.83
N LEU A 325 -13.36 41.82 -2.74
CA LEU A 325 -12.44 42.73 -3.44
C LEU A 325 -13.11 43.46 -4.64
N THR A 326 -14.28 43.03 -5.10
CA THR A 326 -14.96 43.58 -6.28
C THR A 326 -15.21 45.09 -6.20
N PRO A 327 -15.73 45.68 -5.08
CA PRO A 327 -15.99 47.12 -4.97
C PRO A 327 -14.71 47.94 -5.23
N MET A 328 -13.56 47.44 -4.80
CA MET A 328 -12.27 48.13 -4.99
C MET A 328 -11.73 48.06 -6.43
N ARG A 329 -12.21 47.07 -7.19
CA ARG A 329 -11.85 46.85 -8.61
C ARG A 329 -12.76 47.59 -9.60
N ILE A 330 -13.96 48.03 -9.15
CA ILE A 330 -14.94 48.73 -10.02
C ILE A 330 -14.31 49.89 -10.77
N LYS A 331 -13.50 50.69 -10.08
CA LYS A 331 -12.82 51.85 -10.72
C LYS A 331 -11.92 51.42 -11.88
N SER A 332 -11.11 50.35 -11.69
CA SER A 332 -10.23 49.83 -12.73
C SER A 332 -11.01 49.17 -13.88
N ILE A 333 -12.07 48.43 -13.57
CA ILE A 333 -12.96 47.79 -14.55
C ILE A 333 -13.66 48.86 -15.41
N ASN A 334 -14.20 49.92 -14.78
CA ASN A 334 -14.87 51.01 -15.48
C ASN A 334 -13.90 51.75 -16.38
N THR A 335 -12.66 52.01 -15.93
CA THR A 335 -11.63 52.62 -16.78
C THR A 335 -11.32 51.74 -18.01
N GLN A 336 -11.19 50.43 -17.86
CA GLN A 336 -10.98 49.51 -18.96
C GLN A 336 -12.18 49.47 -19.94
N LYS A 337 -13.41 49.55 -19.43
CA LYS A 337 -14.62 49.65 -20.27
C LYS A 337 -14.65 50.90 -21.09
N VAL A 338 -14.33 52.05 -20.47
CA VAL A 338 -14.23 53.35 -21.19
C VAL A 338 -13.19 53.33 -22.25
N LEU A 339 -12.07 52.57 -22.05
CA LEU A 339 -11.03 52.38 -23.02
C LEU A 339 -11.36 51.32 -24.10
N GLY A 340 -12.59 50.78 -24.11
CA GLY A 340 -13.09 49.89 -25.17
C GLY A 340 -12.89 48.39 -24.90
N SER A 341 -12.55 47.98 -23.68
CA SER A 341 -12.42 46.55 -23.36
C SER A 341 -13.78 45.86 -23.36
N SER A 342 -13.89 44.70 -24.03
CA SER A 342 -15.12 43.89 -24.05
C SER A 342 -15.38 43.20 -22.71
N ASP A 343 -16.65 42.89 -22.40
CA ASP A 343 -17.04 42.14 -21.20
C ASP A 343 -16.38 40.76 -21.17
N ARG A 344 -16.15 40.14 -22.34
CA ARG A 344 -15.48 38.84 -22.46
C ARG A 344 -14.01 38.96 -22.01
N THR A 345 -13.31 39.98 -22.40
CA THR A 345 -11.91 40.26 -22.01
C THR A 345 -11.80 40.47 -20.51
N LEU A 346 -12.73 41.22 -19.91
CA LEU A 346 -12.75 41.46 -18.46
C LEU A 346 -13.02 40.19 -17.64
N ARG A 347 -13.98 39.36 -18.06
CA ARG A 347 -14.24 38.08 -17.42
C ARG A 347 -13.05 37.14 -17.55
N GLY A 348 -12.43 37.06 -18.75
CA GLY A 348 -11.23 36.25 -18.97
C GLY A 348 -10.07 36.67 -18.06
N SER A 349 -9.85 37.98 -17.88
CA SER A 349 -8.82 38.50 -16.97
C SER A 349 -9.04 38.09 -15.52
N LEU A 350 -10.28 38.11 -15.02
CA LEU A 350 -10.61 37.67 -13.66
C LEU A 350 -10.42 36.16 -13.50
N LEU A 351 -10.79 35.36 -14.51
CA LEU A 351 -10.57 33.91 -14.49
C LEU A 351 -9.09 33.56 -14.47
N VAL A 352 -8.27 34.22 -15.31
CA VAL A 352 -6.83 33.99 -15.32
C VAL A 352 -6.21 34.38 -13.98
N GLU A 353 -6.64 35.48 -13.36
CA GLU A 353 -6.19 35.87 -12.02
C GLU A 353 -6.53 34.78 -10.98
N ALA A 354 -7.74 34.25 -11.00
CA ALA A 354 -8.17 33.17 -10.10
C ALA A 354 -7.30 31.91 -10.30
N VAL A 355 -7.03 31.53 -11.55
CA VAL A 355 -6.15 30.39 -11.87
C VAL A 355 -4.72 30.65 -11.38
N CYS A 356 -4.19 31.86 -11.56
CA CYS A 356 -2.84 32.21 -11.07
C CYS A 356 -2.73 32.11 -9.54
N VAL A 357 -3.74 32.62 -8.80
CA VAL A 357 -3.77 32.50 -7.33
C VAL A 357 -3.84 31.04 -6.89
N SER A 358 -4.72 30.25 -7.51
CA SER A 358 -4.86 28.83 -7.20
C SER A 358 -3.58 28.04 -7.52
N LEU A 359 -2.93 28.32 -8.64
CA LEU A 359 -1.65 27.70 -9.01
C LEU A 359 -0.53 28.07 -8.03
N PHE A 360 -0.47 29.34 -7.61
CA PHE A 360 0.52 29.77 -6.62
C PHE A 360 0.27 29.10 -5.27
N ALA A 361 -0.98 29.01 -4.81
CA ALA A 361 -1.35 28.29 -3.59
C ALA A 361 -1.01 26.79 -3.69
N TYR A 362 -1.23 26.17 -4.86
CA TYR A 362 -0.85 24.79 -5.12
C TYR A 362 0.66 24.56 -5.05
N LEU A 363 1.46 25.44 -5.69
CA LEU A 363 2.93 25.36 -5.59
C LEU A 363 3.43 25.55 -4.17
N LEU A 364 2.82 26.47 -3.41
CA LEU A 364 3.12 26.67 -2.00
C LEU A 364 2.75 25.43 -1.16
N SER A 365 1.64 24.75 -1.47
CA SER A 365 1.26 23.50 -0.80
C SER A 365 2.24 22.37 -1.07
N LEU A 366 2.80 22.26 -2.29
CA LEU A 366 3.87 21.30 -2.58
C LEU A 366 5.14 21.61 -1.77
N LEU A 367 5.48 22.89 -1.61
CA LEU A 367 6.60 23.30 -0.78
C LEU A 367 6.38 22.91 0.69
N PHE A 368 5.18 23.11 1.23
CA PHE A 368 4.84 22.68 2.59
C PHE A 368 4.96 21.18 2.75
N LEU A 369 4.45 20.38 1.80
CA LEU A 369 4.60 18.92 1.81
C LEU A 369 6.05 18.46 1.73
N TYR A 370 6.90 19.19 1.01
CA TYR A 370 8.32 18.87 0.95
C TYR A 370 9.05 19.16 2.27
N ILE A 371 8.66 20.22 2.98
CA ILE A 371 9.25 20.64 4.27
C ILE A 371 8.74 19.77 5.43
N ILE A 372 7.49 19.29 5.36
CA ILE A 372 6.96 18.38 6.40
C ILE A 372 7.85 17.13 6.41
N PRO A 373 8.51 16.81 7.55
CA PRO A 373 9.33 15.61 7.63
C PRO A 373 8.51 14.41 7.19
N LYS A 374 9.10 13.56 6.34
CA LYS A 374 8.52 12.26 5.98
C LYS A 374 8.57 11.35 7.20
N THR A 375 7.89 11.73 8.27
CA THR A 375 7.65 10.83 9.38
C THR A 375 6.74 9.73 8.84
N PRO A 376 7.19 8.46 8.88
CA PRO A 376 6.28 7.38 8.57
C PRO A 376 5.14 7.50 9.59
N CYS A 377 3.92 7.57 9.10
CA CYS A 377 2.74 7.29 9.91
C CYS A 377 2.83 5.79 10.24
N SER A 378 3.73 5.44 11.15
CA SER A 378 3.77 4.12 11.73
C SER A 378 2.56 4.07 12.64
N SER A 379 1.51 3.39 12.20
CA SER A 379 0.56 2.77 13.10
C SER A 379 1.35 1.76 13.95
N GLN A 380 2.00 2.24 15.00
CA GLN A 380 2.29 1.43 16.16
C GLN A 380 0.95 1.23 16.87
N GLY A 381 0.23 0.22 16.40
CA GLY A 381 -0.77 -0.44 17.21
C GLY A 381 -0.02 -1.33 18.19
N ALA A 382 -0.19 -1.03 19.46
CA ALA A 382 0.23 -1.86 20.58
C ALA A 382 -0.42 -3.25 20.50
#